data_f5b2a9f2972fd2cbd2fa9f03cdd6e624
#
_entry.id   f5b2a9f2972fd2cbd2fa9f03cdd6e624
#
_cell.length_a   1.000
_cell.length_b   1.000
_cell.length_c   1.000
_cell.angle_alpha   90.00
_cell.angle_beta   90.00
_cell.angle_gamma   90.00
#
_symmetry.space_group_name_H-M   'P 1'
#
loop_
_entity.id
_entity.type
_entity.pdbx_description
1 polymer ?
#
loop_
_entity_poly.entity_id
_entity_poly.type
_entity_poly.pdbx_seq_one_letter_code
_entity_poly.pdbx_strand_id
1 'polypeptide(L)'
;STKLGFNVKRTMRTAQKLYENGLITYMRTDAPALSPESIADARMYIETNLGDRYLTNAPRIYSSSENAQEAHEAIRPTNASTKSEGLISSSDEEKRLYELIWQQFIGSQLPDAEYLATNAKIHIDEYVFSATGREVVFDGFTRIVKSKSDDPDANILPPLAVDQKLTLKDLENKQKYTKPPARFSEAALVKELEKKGIGRPSTYANIISTIQDRGYVEVQNRRFFVKKIGMIVTDRLVSSFDDIMDYSFTANFENELDRIANGELNW
;
A
#
# COMPACT_ATOMS: atom_id res chain seq x y z
N SER A 1 -4.44 -1.62 -6.15
CA SER A 1 -4.77 -0.69 -7.25
C SER A 1 -3.53 0.02 -7.81
N THR A 2 -2.66 0.61 -6.99
CA THR A 2 -1.52 1.42 -7.47
C THR A 2 -0.50 0.62 -8.28
N LYS A 3 -0.12 -0.57 -7.82
CA LYS A 3 0.90 -1.41 -8.48
C LYS A 3 0.37 -2.14 -9.73
N LEU A 4 -0.84 -2.69 -9.66
CA LEU A 4 -1.43 -3.50 -10.74
C LEU A 4 -2.37 -2.73 -11.66
N GLY A 5 -2.83 -1.55 -11.26
CA GLY A 5 -3.84 -0.77 -11.99
C GLY A 5 -5.26 -1.34 -11.87
N PHE A 6 -5.49 -2.32 -10.98
CA PHE A 6 -6.81 -2.88 -10.74
C PHE A 6 -7.68 -1.92 -9.93
N ASN A 7 -8.97 -1.84 -10.22
CA ASN A 7 -9.93 -1.19 -9.33
C ASN A 7 -10.26 -2.11 -8.12
N VAL A 8 -10.92 -1.57 -7.11
CA VAL A 8 -11.22 -2.32 -5.87
C VAL A 8 -12.05 -3.57 -6.16
N LYS A 9 -13.11 -3.46 -6.96
CA LYS A 9 -13.99 -4.59 -7.33
C LYS A 9 -13.22 -5.73 -8.02
N ARG A 10 -12.36 -5.37 -8.99
CA ARG A 10 -11.50 -6.34 -9.70
C ARG A 10 -10.50 -6.99 -8.76
N THR A 11 -9.84 -6.20 -7.89
CA THR A 11 -8.89 -6.71 -6.90
C THR A 11 -9.54 -7.73 -5.98
N MET A 12 -10.70 -7.39 -5.40
CA MET A 12 -11.41 -8.29 -4.48
C MET A 12 -11.91 -9.56 -5.17
N ARG A 13 -12.44 -9.47 -6.39
CA ARG A 13 -12.85 -10.65 -7.15
C ARG A 13 -11.68 -11.59 -7.47
N THR A 14 -10.52 -11.03 -7.84
CA THR A 14 -9.31 -11.80 -8.14
C THR A 14 -8.74 -12.45 -6.87
N ALA A 15 -8.71 -11.70 -5.76
CA ALA A 15 -8.27 -12.22 -4.46
C ALA A 15 -9.19 -13.33 -3.95
N GLN A 16 -10.52 -13.20 -4.12
CA GLN A 16 -11.49 -14.22 -3.77
C GLN A 16 -11.18 -15.55 -4.48
N LYS A 17 -10.91 -15.50 -5.79
CA LYS A 17 -10.54 -16.70 -6.56
C LYS A 17 -9.25 -17.35 -6.08
N LEU A 18 -8.23 -16.54 -5.78
CA LEU A 18 -6.97 -17.04 -5.22
C LEU A 18 -7.20 -17.75 -3.88
N TYR A 19 -8.05 -17.18 -3.02
CA TYR A 19 -8.41 -17.78 -1.75
C TYR A 19 -9.20 -19.08 -1.93
N GLU A 20 -10.23 -19.09 -2.77
CA GLU A 20 -11.05 -20.28 -3.05
C GLU A 20 -10.23 -21.42 -3.64
N ASN A 21 -9.17 -21.12 -4.38
CA ASN A 21 -8.21 -22.08 -4.89
C ASN A 21 -7.13 -22.50 -3.86
N GLY A 22 -7.21 -22.02 -2.62
CA GLY A 22 -6.26 -22.34 -1.56
C GLY A 22 -4.86 -21.77 -1.76
N LEU A 23 -4.71 -20.73 -2.60
CA LEU A 23 -3.41 -20.15 -2.95
C LEU A 23 -2.96 -19.03 -2.00
N ILE A 24 -3.91 -18.36 -1.36
CA ILE A 24 -3.65 -17.29 -0.38
C ILE A 24 -4.54 -17.45 0.85
N THR A 25 -4.17 -16.81 1.94
CA THR A 25 -5.01 -16.64 3.13
C THR A 25 -6.22 -15.75 2.82
N TYR A 26 -7.17 -15.66 3.75
CA TYR A 26 -8.40 -14.90 3.55
C TYR A 26 -8.11 -13.41 3.31
N MET A 27 -8.64 -12.87 2.22
CA MET A 27 -8.31 -11.52 1.75
C MET A 27 -9.07 -10.39 2.45
N ARG A 28 -10.09 -10.67 3.25
CA ARG A 28 -10.82 -9.65 4.02
C ARG A 28 -10.31 -9.63 5.44
N THR A 29 -9.14 -9.05 5.62
CA THR A 29 -8.46 -8.92 6.90
C THR A 29 -7.91 -7.51 7.08
N ASP A 30 -7.82 -7.08 8.30
CA ASP A 30 -7.17 -5.87 8.78
C ASP A 30 -5.88 -6.17 9.59
N ALA A 31 -5.58 -7.47 9.78
CA ALA A 31 -4.41 -7.90 10.53
C ALA A 31 -3.16 -7.96 9.64
N PRO A 32 -2.04 -7.32 10.03
CA PRO A 32 -0.73 -7.52 9.41
C PRO A 32 0.05 -8.68 10.03
N ALA A 33 -0.48 -9.34 11.06
CA ALA A 33 0.18 -10.42 11.78
C ALA A 33 0.36 -11.67 10.91
N LEU A 34 1.46 -12.36 11.11
CA LEU A 34 1.80 -13.62 10.44
C LEU A 34 1.94 -14.72 11.51
N SER A 35 1.49 -15.94 11.19
CA SER A 35 1.69 -17.07 12.07
C SER A 35 3.17 -17.45 12.17
N PRO A 36 3.62 -18.04 13.31
CA PRO A 36 5.01 -18.48 13.45
C PRO A 36 5.44 -19.46 12.35
N GLU A 37 4.54 -20.34 11.92
CA GLU A 37 4.79 -21.32 10.87
C GLU A 37 5.01 -20.63 9.51
N SER A 38 4.21 -19.63 9.20
CA SER A 38 4.36 -18.89 7.94
C SER A 38 5.64 -18.05 7.91
N ILE A 39 6.03 -17.49 9.06
CA ILE A 39 7.32 -16.79 9.20
C ILE A 39 8.48 -17.78 8.99
N ALA A 40 8.41 -18.98 9.58
CA ALA A 40 9.43 -20.01 9.39
C ALA A 40 9.52 -20.46 7.93
N ASP A 41 8.38 -20.65 7.24
CA ASP A 41 8.32 -20.99 5.81
C ASP A 41 8.96 -19.90 4.93
N ALA A 42 8.64 -18.63 5.18
CA ALA A 42 9.27 -17.51 4.47
C ALA A 42 10.78 -17.44 4.69
N ARG A 43 11.23 -17.61 5.93
CA ARG A 43 12.65 -17.57 6.28
C ARG A 43 13.43 -18.72 5.67
N MET A 44 12.87 -19.92 5.68
CA MET A 44 13.47 -21.11 5.01
C MET A 44 13.57 -20.87 3.49
N TYR A 45 12.55 -20.28 2.87
CA TYR A 45 12.61 -19.88 1.46
C TYR A 45 13.75 -18.86 1.21
N ILE A 46 13.89 -17.84 2.06
CA ILE A 46 14.93 -16.81 1.95
C ILE A 46 16.32 -17.45 2.07
N GLU A 47 16.55 -18.24 3.10
CA GLU A 47 17.82 -18.94 3.33
C GLU A 47 18.23 -19.78 2.13
N THR A 48 17.31 -20.61 1.63
CA THR A 48 17.56 -21.53 0.53
C THR A 48 17.81 -20.83 -0.82
N ASN A 49 17.08 -19.73 -1.10
CA ASN A 49 17.06 -19.14 -2.45
C ASN A 49 17.83 -17.82 -2.56
N LEU A 50 18.04 -17.10 -1.46
CA LEU A 50 18.73 -15.80 -1.44
C LEU A 50 20.03 -15.84 -0.62
N GLY A 51 20.14 -16.78 0.32
CA GLY A 51 21.30 -16.95 1.19
C GLY A 51 21.23 -16.13 2.49
N ASP A 52 22.15 -16.45 3.41
CA ASP A 52 22.17 -15.96 4.80
C ASP A 52 22.23 -14.43 4.93
N ARG A 53 22.83 -13.76 3.96
CA ARG A 53 22.90 -12.29 3.94
C ARG A 53 21.52 -11.62 3.92
N TYR A 54 20.50 -12.35 3.43
CA TYR A 54 19.11 -11.86 3.36
C TYR A 54 18.26 -12.34 4.54
N LEU A 55 18.83 -13.05 5.50
CA LEU A 55 18.17 -13.36 6.76
C LEU A 55 18.45 -12.29 7.82
N THR A 56 17.38 -11.79 8.43
CA THR A 56 17.49 -10.98 9.65
C THR A 56 17.84 -11.86 10.84
N ASN A 57 18.58 -11.34 11.83
CA ASN A 57 18.98 -12.08 13.04
C ASN A 57 17.76 -12.63 13.82
N ALA A 58 16.64 -11.91 13.78
CA ALA A 58 15.37 -12.34 14.36
C ALA A 58 14.24 -12.18 13.34
N PRO A 59 13.16 -12.97 13.44
CA PRO A 59 11.97 -12.77 12.61
C PRO A 59 11.40 -11.37 12.78
N ARG A 60 10.91 -10.78 11.70
CA ARG A 60 10.14 -9.53 11.76
C ARG A 60 8.70 -9.86 12.14
N ILE A 61 8.26 -9.31 13.25
CA ILE A 61 6.91 -9.50 13.79
C ILE A 61 6.11 -8.21 13.57
N TYR A 62 4.92 -8.35 13.02
CA TYR A 62 3.97 -7.25 12.83
C TYR A 62 2.79 -7.48 13.77
N SER A 63 2.53 -6.52 14.63
CA SER A 63 1.39 -6.57 15.55
C SER A 63 0.14 -6.04 14.86
N SER A 64 -0.99 -6.70 15.09
CA SER A 64 -2.30 -6.18 14.73
C SER A 64 -2.67 -5.00 15.63
N SER A 65 -3.58 -4.15 15.17
CA SER A 65 -4.17 -3.11 16.01
C SER A 65 -4.99 -3.76 17.15
N GLU A 66 -5.19 -3.04 18.25
CA GLU A 66 -5.98 -3.53 19.40
C GLU A 66 -7.41 -3.97 19.01
N ASN A 67 -7.95 -3.42 17.93
CA ASN A 67 -9.29 -3.73 17.42
C ASN A 67 -9.30 -4.78 16.30
N ALA A 68 -8.16 -5.37 15.92
CA ALA A 68 -8.14 -6.46 14.95
C ALA A 68 -8.66 -7.75 15.60
N GLN A 69 -9.52 -8.48 14.90
CA GLN A 69 -10.01 -9.76 15.39
C GLN A 69 -8.84 -10.74 15.56
N GLU A 70 -8.73 -11.35 16.74
CA GLU A 70 -7.59 -12.23 17.11
C GLU A 70 -7.32 -13.37 16.11
N ALA A 71 -8.37 -13.84 15.41
CA ALA A 71 -8.25 -14.93 14.43
C ALA A 71 -7.79 -14.48 13.04
N HIS A 72 -7.58 -13.16 12.80
CA HIS A 72 -7.19 -12.66 11.50
C HIS A 72 -5.68 -12.71 11.31
N GLU A 73 -5.26 -13.18 10.14
CA GLU A 73 -3.88 -13.20 9.66
C GLU A 73 -3.72 -12.30 8.44
N ALA A 74 -2.51 -11.85 8.17
CA ALA A 74 -2.20 -11.08 6.96
C ALA A 74 -2.48 -11.88 5.68
N ILE A 75 -2.75 -11.16 4.58
CA ILE A 75 -2.87 -11.77 3.26
C ILE A 75 -1.49 -12.25 2.81
N ARG A 76 -1.32 -13.55 2.66
CA ARG A 76 -0.08 -14.18 2.23
C ARG A 76 -0.33 -15.41 1.35
N PRO A 77 0.66 -15.90 0.60
CA PRO A 77 0.60 -17.23 -0.02
C PRO A 77 0.43 -18.31 1.06
N THR A 78 -0.22 -19.39 0.73
CA THR A 78 -0.32 -20.56 1.61
C THR A 78 1.00 -21.33 1.69
N ASN A 79 1.89 -21.15 0.70
CA ASN A 79 3.21 -21.78 0.63
C ASN A 79 4.22 -20.79 0.01
N ALA A 80 5.30 -20.49 0.74
CA ALA A 80 6.34 -19.55 0.31
C ALA A 80 7.10 -20.00 -0.94
N SER A 81 7.21 -21.30 -1.17
CA SER A 81 7.94 -21.87 -2.31
C SER A 81 7.14 -21.85 -3.62
N THR A 82 5.83 -21.63 -3.55
CA THR A 82 4.98 -21.56 -4.76
C THR A 82 5.14 -20.20 -5.41
N LYS A 83 5.60 -20.19 -6.65
CA LYS A 83 5.74 -18.97 -7.47
C LYS A 83 4.59 -18.80 -8.43
N SER A 84 4.36 -17.57 -8.87
CA SER A 84 3.27 -17.23 -9.81
C SER A 84 3.34 -17.99 -11.14
N GLU A 85 4.55 -18.33 -11.61
CA GLU A 85 4.77 -19.11 -12.83
C GLU A 85 4.24 -20.55 -12.70
N GLY A 86 4.27 -21.11 -11.49
CA GLY A 86 3.75 -22.45 -11.19
C GLY A 86 2.22 -22.55 -11.18
N LEU A 87 1.51 -21.44 -11.22
CA LEU A 87 0.05 -21.38 -11.19
C LEU A 87 -0.56 -21.62 -12.60
N ILE A 88 -0.42 -22.84 -13.12
CA ILE A 88 -0.77 -23.18 -14.52
C ILE A 88 -2.24 -22.89 -14.83
N SER A 89 -3.17 -23.18 -13.89
CA SER A 89 -4.60 -23.03 -14.08
C SER A 89 -5.13 -21.62 -13.78
N SER A 90 -4.29 -20.68 -13.37
CA SER A 90 -4.68 -19.32 -12.99
C SER A 90 -4.58 -18.36 -14.17
N SER A 91 -5.51 -17.40 -14.21
CA SER A 91 -5.47 -16.31 -15.18
C SER A 91 -4.29 -15.37 -14.94
N ASP A 92 -3.94 -14.54 -15.94
CA ASP A 92 -2.89 -13.53 -15.80
C ASP A 92 -3.16 -12.52 -14.68
N GLU A 93 -4.44 -12.19 -14.44
CA GLU A 93 -4.83 -11.31 -13.32
C GLU A 93 -4.54 -11.96 -11.97
N GLU A 94 -4.86 -13.25 -11.83
CA GLU A 94 -4.60 -14.03 -10.61
C GLU A 94 -3.10 -14.17 -10.38
N LYS A 95 -2.32 -14.49 -11.41
CA LYS A 95 -0.86 -14.58 -11.32
C LYS A 95 -0.23 -13.25 -10.90
N ARG A 96 -0.66 -12.14 -11.49
CA ARG A 96 -0.12 -10.81 -11.16
C ARG A 96 -0.47 -10.39 -9.73
N LEU A 97 -1.69 -10.70 -9.25
CA LEU A 97 -2.07 -10.38 -7.87
C LEU A 97 -1.34 -11.30 -6.89
N TYR A 98 -1.26 -12.59 -7.19
CA TYR A 98 -0.51 -13.55 -6.39
C TYR A 98 0.96 -13.16 -6.26
N GLU A 99 1.60 -12.81 -7.36
CA GLU A 99 3.01 -12.36 -7.38
C GLU A 99 3.21 -11.14 -6.46
N LEU A 100 2.28 -10.17 -6.50
CA LEU A 100 2.35 -9.01 -5.62
C LEU A 100 2.22 -9.41 -4.13
N ILE A 101 1.30 -10.32 -3.80
CA ILE A 101 1.10 -10.83 -2.44
C ILE A 101 2.35 -11.59 -2.00
N TRP A 102 2.87 -12.47 -2.84
CA TRP A 102 4.07 -13.24 -2.57
C TRP A 102 5.29 -12.34 -2.33
N GLN A 103 5.50 -11.32 -3.18
CA GLN A 103 6.58 -10.34 -3.01
C GLN A 103 6.48 -9.59 -1.70
N GLN A 104 5.28 -9.16 -1.30
CA GLN A 104 5.09 -8.46 -0.02
C GLN A 104 5.35 -9.39 1.16
N PHE A 105 4.90 -10.64 1.09
CA PHE A 105 5.11 -11.63 2.13
C PHE A 105 6.59 -11.94 2.33
N ILE A 106 7.31 -12.36 1.30
CA ILE A 106 8.75 -12.64 1.39
C ILE A 106 9.52 -11.37 1.76
N GLY A 107 9.21 -10.24 1.11
CA GLY A 107 9.84 -8.95 1.37
C GLY A 107 9.68 -8.48 2.82
N SER A 108 8.58 -8.86 3.48
CA SER A 108 8.33 -8.52 4.89
C SER A 108 9.37 -9.15 5.85
N GLN A 109 9.98 -10.25 5.48
CA GLN A 109 10.97 -10.98 6.29
C GLN A 109 12.43 -10.69 5.88
N LEU A 110 12.65 -9.88 4.83
CA LEU A 110 13.97 -9.48 4.37
C LEU A 110 14.54 -8.30 5.18
N PRO A 111 15.85 -8.14 5.29
CA PRO A 111 16.47 -6.95 5.87
C PRO A 111 16.20 -5.69 5.05
N ASP A 112 16.42 -4.54 5.67
CA ASP A 112 16.31 -3.25 5.00
C ASP A 112 17.33 -3.11 3.88
N ALA A 113 16.98 -2.31 2.87
CA ALA A 113 17.93 -1.88 1.86
C ALA A 113 18.83 -0.76 2.42
N GLU A 114 20.11 -0.82 2.08
CA GLU A 114 21.10 0.17 2.51
C GLU A 114 21.53 1.02 1.31
N TYR A 115 21.57 2.33 1.52
CA TYR A 115 21.92 3.29 0.49
C TYR A 115 23.01 4.23 0.98
N LEU A 116 23.98 4.51 0.12
CA LEU A 116 24.91 5.64 0.29
C LEU A 116 24.25 6.87 -0.33
N ALA A 117 23.87 7.85 0.50
CA ALA A 117 23.26 9.09 0.05
C ALA A 117 24.32 10.20 -0.06
N THR A 118 24.46 10.78 -1.25
CA THR A 118 25.32 11.93 -1.51
C THR A 118 24.47 13.19 -1.65
N ASN A 119 24.75 14.20 -0.81
CA ASN A 119 24.11 15.51 -0.88
C ASN A 119 25.16 16.55 -1.22
N ALA A 120 25.08 17.14 -2.40
CA ALA A 120 25.96 18.19 -2.85
C ALA A 120 25.28 19.56 -2.78
N LYS A 121 25.95 20.55 -2.18
CA LYS A 121 25.56 21.96 -2.24
C LYS A 121 26.55 22.67 -3.16
N ILE A 122 26.04 23.34 -4.19
CA ILE A 122 26.83 24.01 -5.20
C ILE A 122 26.55 25.50 -5.07
N HIS A 123 27.58 26.30 -4.74
CA HIS A 123 27.46 27.73 -4.57
C HIS A 123 27.85 28.42 -5.87
N ILE A 124 27.01 29.34 -6.34
CA ILE A 124 27.24 30.22 -7.48
C ILE A 124 26.83 31.62 -7.03
N ASP A 125 27.78 32.46 -6.71
CA ASP A 125 27.56 33.77 -6.09
C ASP A 125 26.63 33.64 -4.85
N GLU A 126 25.49 34.32 -4.83
CA GLU A 126 24.50 34.28 -3.75
C GLU A 126 23.53 33.08 -3.81
N TYR A 127 23.58 32.28 -4.87
CA TYR A 127 22.65 31.15 -5.09
C TYR A 127 23.26 29.82 -4.63
N VAL A 128 22.43 29.00 -4.04
CA VAL A 128 22.80 27.64 -3.62
C VAL A 128 21.92 26.63 -4.35
N PHE A 129 22.56 25.81 -5.16
CA PHE A 129 21.92 24.67 -5.80
C PHE A 129 22.15 23.41 -4.97
N SER A 130 21.21 22.51 -4.94
CA SER A 130 21.35 21.22 -4.26
C SER A 130 21.12 20.08 -5.23
N ALA A 131 22.00 19.09 -5.19
CA ALA A 131 21.86 17.83 -5.90
C ALA A 131 21.92 16.69 -4.88
N THR A 132 21.04 15.72 -5.04
CA THR A 132 20.98 14.54 -4.18
C THR A 132 21.08 13.31 -5.04
N GLY A 133 22.01 12.43 -4.71
CA GLY A 133 22.14 11.12 -5.33
C GLY A 133 22.09 10.01 -4.29
N ARG A 134 21.81 8.80 -4.72
CA ARG A 134 21.89 7.61 -3.88
C ARG A 134 22.41 6.43 -4.68
N GLU A 135 23.27 5.65 -4.05
CA GLU A 135 23.82 4.41 -4.57
C GLU A 135 23.34 3.26 -3.67
N VAL A 136 22.95 2.11 -4.27
CA VAL A 136 22.55 0.93 -3.51
C VAL A 136 23.79 0.21 -3.01
N VAL A 137 23.99 0.16 -1.70
CA VAL A 137 25.04 -0.60 -1.02
C VAL A 137 24.60 -2.06 -0.80
N PHE A 138 23.34 -2.20 -0.37
CA PHE A 138 22.70 -3.50 -0.20
C PHE A 138 21.22 -3.40 -0.58
N ASP A 139 20.76 -4.27 -1.44
CA ASP A 139 19.41 -4.21 -1.98
C ASP A 139 18.32 -4.67 -0.98
N GLY A 140 18.65 -5.52 0.01
CA GLY A 140 17.72 -5.94 1.05
C GLY A 140 16.36 -6.39 0.48
N PHE A 141 15.27 -5.90 1.06
CA PHE A 141 13.91 -6.24 0.61
C PHE A 141 13.59 -5.80 -0.82
N THR A 142 14.32 -4.81 -1.38
CA THR A 142 14.09 -4.34 -2.76
C THR A 142 14.51 -5.37 -3.81
N ARG A 143 15.26 -6.40 -3.39
CA ARG A 143 15.57 -7.58 -4.22
C ARG A 143 14.30 -8.24 -4.75
N ILE A 144 13.27 -8.29 -3.92
CA ILE A 144 11.97 -8.92 -4.21
C ILE A 144 10.89 -7.88 -4.48
N VAL A 145 10.77 -6.85 -3.62
CA VAL A 145 9.73 -5.82 -3.71
C VAL A 145 10.23 -4.67 -4.56
N LYS A 146 10.08 -4.80 -5.87
CA LYS A 146 10.49 -3.72 -6.80
C LYS A 146 9.53 -2.55 -6.75
N SER A 147 10.06 -1.34 -6.67
CA SER A 147 9.33 -0.08 -6.85
C SER A 147 9.69 0.57 -8.18
N LYS A 148 8.74 1.30 -8.77
CA LYS A 148 9.03 2.09 -10.00
C LYS A 148 10.03 3.23 -9.76
N SER A 149 10.26 3.60 -8.50
CA SER A 149 11.24 4.61 -8.11
C SER A 149 12.63 4.02 -7.79
N ASP A 150 12.77 2.70 -7.83
CA ASP A 150 14.01 2.01 -7.51
C ASP A 150 14.82 1.69 -8.78
N ASP A 151 14.90 2.65 -9.70
CA ASP A 151 15.93 2.61 -10.72
C ASP A 151 17.28 2.87 -10.00
N PRO A 152 18.14 1.85 -9.87
CA PRO A 152 19.40 1.98 -9.14
C PRO A 152 20.31 3.05 -9.76
N ASP A 153 20.10 3.37 -11.04
CA ASP A 153 20.92 4.33 -11.78
C ASP A 153 20.28 5.74 -11.86
N ALA A 154 19.05 5.90 -11.37
CA ALA A 154 18.23 7.10 -11.60
C ALA A 154 18.79 8.39 -10.98
N ASN A 155 19.72 8.34 -10.01
CA ASN A 155 20.29 9.51 -9.37
C ASN A 155 21.67 9.24 -8.75
N ILE A 156 22.58 8.60 -9.47
CA ILE A 156 23.97 8.48 -9.02
C ILE A 156 24.68 9.77 -9.35
N LEU A 157 25.22 10.45 -8.34
CA LEU A 157 26.12 11.58 -8.54
C LEU A 157 27.53 11.06 -8.79
N PRO A 158 28.30 11.73 -9.67
CA PRO A 158 29.72 11.41 -9.79
C PRO A 158 30.46 11.67 -8.47
N PRO A 159 31.63 11.06 -8.25
CA PRO A 159 32.47 11.39 -7.10
C PRO A 159 32.75 12.89 -7.05
N LEU A 160 32.40 13.51 -5.94
CA LEU A 160 32.56 14.94 -5.70
C LEU A 160 33.48 15.16 -4.49
N ALA A 161 34.33 16.17 -4.55
CA ALA A 161 35.16 16.63 -3.44
C ALA A 161 34.63 17.95 -2.90
N VAL A 162 34.88 18.22 -1.62
CA VAL A 162 34.60 19.53 -1.02
C VAL A 162 35.46 20.59 -1.74
N ASP A 163 34.88 21.76 -2.02
CA ASP A 163 35.46 22.87 -2.73
C ASP A 163 35.90 22.57 -4.18
N GLN A 164 35.42 21.50 -4.75
CA GLN A 164 35.62 21.17 -6.16
C GLN A 164 34.98 22.25 -7.05
N LYS A 165 35.79 22.83 -7.96
CA LYS A 165 35.27 23.76 -8.96
C LYS A 165 34.50 23.03 -10.05
N LEU A 166 33.27 23.48 -10.29
CA LEU A 166 32.40 22.98 -11.34
C LEU A 166 32.18 24.04 -12.41
N THR A 167 32.00 23.61 -13.65
CA THR A 167 31.66 24.49 -14.78
C THR A 167 30.21 24.42 -15.06
N LEU A 168 29.47 25.54 -14.97
CA LEU A 168 28.10 25.63 -15.39
C LEU A 168 28.01 25.43 -16.90
N LYS A 169 27.24 24.41 -17.35
CA LYS A 169 27.01 24.12 -18.77
C LYS A 169 25.70 24.71 -19.26
N ASP A 170 24.69 24.63 -18.46
CA ASP A 170 23.34 25.10 -18.82
C ASP A 170 22.55 25.40 -17.53
N LEU A 171 21.60 26.33 -17.63
CA LEU A 171 20.72 26.73 -16.56
C LEU A 171 19.28 26.81 -17.07
N GLU A 172 18.46 25.85 -16.67
CA GLU A 172 17.04 25.84 -17.00
C GLU A 172 16.24 26.40 -15.81
N ASN A 173 15.45 27.45 -16.03
CA ASN A 173 14.50 27.96 -15.06
C ASN A 173 13.09 27.56 -15.42
N LYS A 174 12.35 27.05 -14.42
CA LYS A 174 10.92 26.66 -14.57
C LYS A 174 10.11 27.24 -13.44
N GLN A 175 9.14 28.07 -13.80
CA GLN A 175 8.13 28.51 -12.84
C GLN A 175 7.24 27.32 -12.44
N LYS A 176 7.10 27.10 -11.13
CA LYS A 176 6.21 26.09 -10.56
C LYS A 176 5.19 26.75 -9.66
N TYR A 177 3.99 26.18 -9.65
CA TYR A 177 2.90 26.62 -8.77
C TYR A 177 2.57 25.52 -7.78
N THR A 178 2.13 25.90 -6.59
CA THR A 178 1.50 24.96 -5.65
C THR A 178 0.26 24.36 -6.29
N LYS A 179 0.01 23.09 -5.98
CA LYS A 179 -1.19 22.38 -6.47
C LYS A 179 -2.09 22.03 -5.29
N PRO A 180 -3.41 22.06 -5.48
CA PRO A 180 -4.33 21.58 -4.45
C PRO A 180 -4.10 20.08 -4.19
N PRO A 181 -4.58 19.56 -3.04
CA PRO A 181 -4.57 18.12 -2.78
C PRO A 181 -5.21 17.36 -3.95
N ALA A 182 -4.62 16.22 -4.29
CA ALA A 182 -5.15 15.40 -5.36
C ALA A 182 -6.52 14.80 -4.96
N ARG A 183 -7.45 14.70 -5.92
CA ARG A 183 -8.72 13.99 -5.70
C ARG A 183 -8.46 12.54 -5.31
N PHE A 184 -9.35 11.94 -4.54
CA PHE A 184 -9.24 10.55 -4.12
C PHE A 184 -9.21 9.60 -5.32
N SER A 185 -8.32 8.63 -5.27
CA SER A 185 -8.46 7.37 -6.00
C SER A 185 -9.28 6.39 -5.16
N GLU A 186 -9.75 5.27 -5.73
CA GLU A 186 -10.43 4.24 -4.95
C GLU A 186 -9.60 3.78 -3.74
N ALA A 187 -8.32 3.47 -3.95
CA ALA A 187 -7.42 3.06 -2.88
C ALA A 187 -7.20 4.16 -1.82
N ALA A 188 -7.10 5.43 -2.24
CA ALA A 188 -6.93 6.54 -1.30
C ALA A 188 -8.21 6.77 -0.47
N LEU A 189 -9.39 6.59 -1.08
CA LEU A 189 -10.67 6.69 -0.37
C LEU A 189 -10.82 5.55 0.64
N VAL A 190 -10.50 4.30 0.28
CA VAL A 190 -10.50 3.18 1.23
C VAL A 190 -9.59 3.46 2.42
N LYS A 191 -8.36 3.94 2.16
CA LYS A 191 -7.42 4.30 3.23
C LYS A 191 -7.95 5.43 4.13
N GLU A 192 -8.66 6.40 3.58
CA GLU A 192 -9.26 7.48 4.38
C GLU A 192 -10.44 6.97 5.21
N LEU A 193 -11.27 6.07 4.67
CA LEU A 193 -12.34 5.41 5.42
C LEU A 193 -11.77 4.62 6.60
N GLU A 194 -10.76 3.79 6.35
CA GLU A 194 -10.04 3.03 7.37
C GLU A 194 -9.48 3.93 8.47
N LYS A 195 -8.78 5.01 8.08
CA LYS A 195 -8.23 6.01 9.02
C LYS A 195 -9.29 6.65 9.91
N LYS A 196 -10.50 6.82 9.39
CA LYS A 196 -11.66 7.40 10.11
C LYS A 196 -12.47 6.36 10.88
N GLY A 197 -12.13 5.08 10.82
CA GLY A 197 -12.88 3.99 11.45
C GLY A 197 -14.22 3.69 10.76
N ILE A 198 -14.41 4.16 9.52
CA ILE A 198 -15.67 4.00 8.76
C ILE A 198 -15.55 2.78 7.85
N GLY A 199 -16.43 1.79 8.06
CA GLY A 199 -16.40 0.52 7.33
C GLY A 199 -15.36 -0.47 7.88
N ARG A 200 -15.36 -1.66 7.29
CA ARG A 200 -14.48 -2.78 7.64
C ARG A 200 -13.97 -3.45 6.35
N PRO A 201 -12.99 -4.34 6.39
CA PRO A 201 -12.48 -5.04 5.20
C PRO A 201 -13.58 -5.69 4.35
N SER A 202 -14.68 -6.12 4.98
CA SER A 202 -15.84 -6.72 4.30
C SER A 202 -16.70 -5.70 3.53
N THR A 203 -16.69 -4.41 3.90
CA THR A 203 -17.62 -3.39 3.38
C THR A 203 -16.99 -2.39 2.43
N TYR A 204 -15.67 -2.17 2.47
CA TYR A 204 -15.00 -1.15 1.64
C TYR A 204 -15.31 -1.28 0.14
N ALA A 205 -15.27 -2.49 -0.41
CA ALA A 205 -15.53 -2.70 -1.83
C ALA A 205 -16.98 -2.33 -2.21
N ASN A 206 -17.94 -2.62 -1.33
CA ASN A 206 -19.34 -2.28 -1.53
C ASN A 206 -19.59 -0.78 -1.43
N ILE A 207 -18.96 -0.09 -0.48
CA ILE A 207 -19.03 1.37 -0.35
C ILE A 207 -18.54 2.02 -1.65
N ILE A 208 -17.36 1.62 -2.13
CA ILE A 208 -16.77 2.15 -3.37
C ILE A 208 -17.65 1.88 -4.59
N SER A 209 -18.21 0.67 -4.73
CA SER A 209 -19.10 0.37 -5.86
C SER A 209 -20.43 1.10 -5.74
N THR A 210 -21.02 1.20 -4.56
CA THR A 210 -22.33 1.84 -4.37
C THR A 210 -22.33 3.30 -4.80
N ILE A 211 -21.32 4.07 -4.45
CA ILE A 211 -21.25 5.50 -4.83
C ILE A 211 -21.08 5.69 -6.34
N GLN A 212 -20.45 4.71 -7.02
CA GLN A 212 -20.30 4.71 -8.48
C GLN A 212 -21.59 4.23 -9.16
N ASP A 213 -22.15 3.09 -8.73
CA ASP A 213 -23.34 2.46 -9.34
C ASP A 213 -24.57 3.38 -9.21
N ARG A 214 -24.66 4.14 -8.12
CA ARG A 214 -25.72 5.16 -7.94
C ARG A 214 -25.44 6.47 -8.68
N GLY A 215 -24.29 6.58 -9.37
CA GLY A 215 -23.92 7.76 -10.13
C GLY A 215 -23.65 9.01 -9.28
N TYR A 216 -23.32 8.86 -8.00
CA TYR A 216 -22.94 9.98 -7.12
C TYR A 216 -21.57 10.53 -7.47
N VAL A 217 -20.70 9.64 -7.95
CA VAL A 217 -19.35 9.97 -8.42
C VAL A 217 -19.10 9.32 -9.78
N GLU A 218 -18.14 9.85 -10.51
CA GLU A 218 -17.56 9.18 -11.68
C GLU A 218 -16.05 9.09 -11.52
N VAL A 219 -15.44 8.13 -12.21
CA VAL A 219 -13.99 7.94 -12.19
C VAL A 219 -13.39 8.43 -13.49
N GLN A 220 -12.55 9.47 -13.42
CA GLN A 220 -11.76 9.97 -14.55
C GLN A 220 -10.28 9.89 -14.16
N ASN A 221 -9.44 9.35 -15.04
CA ASN A 221 -8.00 9.18 -14.78
C ASN A 221 -7.68 8.55 -13.41
N ARG A 222 -8.48 7.54 -13.00
CA ARG A 222 -8.39 6.86 -11.70
C ARG A 222 -8.64 7.76 -10.48
N ARG A 223 -9.37 8.87 -10.64
CA ARG A 223 -9.74 9.79 -9.58
C ARG A 223 -11.25 9.98 -9.56
N PHE A 224 -11.80 10.12 -8.37
CA PHE A 224 -13.22 10.40 -8.19
C PHE A 224 -13.55 11.87 -8.47
N PHE A 225 -14.61 12.06 -9.21
CA PHE A 225 -15.26 13.35 -9.43
C PHE A 225 -16.70 13.24 -8.96
N VAL A 226 -17.08 14.10 -8.02
CA VAL A 226 -18.45 14.14 -7.51
C VAL A 226 -19.35 14.72 -8.60
N LYS A 227 -20.48 14.06 -8.84
CA LYS A 227 -21.50 14.52 -9.79
C LYS A 227 -22.56 15.37 -9.08
N LYS A 228 -23.30 16.16 -9.85
CA LYS A 228 -24.33 17.05 -9.31
C LYS A 228 -25.35 16.30 -8.42
N ILE A 229 -25.76 15.11 -8.82
CA ILE A 229 -26.67 14.28 -8.01
C ILE A 229 -26.04 13.88 -6.67
N GLY A 230 -24.75 13.53 -6.64
CA GLY A 230 -24.04 13.23 -5.40
C GLY A 230 -24.02 14.43 -4.44
N MET A 231 -23.77 15.63 -4.95
CA MET A 231 -23.81 16.85 -4.14
C MET A 231 -25.21 17.09 -3.57
N ILE A 232 -26.26 17.05 -4.41
CA ILE A 232 -27.64 17.27 -3.98
C ILE A 232 -28.05 16.26 -2.90
N VAL A 233 -27.73 14.98 -3.08
CA VAL A 233 -28.06 13.93 -2.10
C VAL A 233 -27.33 14.19 -0.79
N THR A 234 -26.04 14.50 -0.84
CA THR A 234 -25.24 14.79 0.36
C THR A 234 -25.80 16.01 1.10
N ASP A 235 -26.06 17.11 0.40
CA ASP A 235 -26.61 18.34 0.99
C ASP A 235 -27.97 18.09 1.68
N ARG A 236 -28.82 17.28 1.06
CA ARG A 236 -30.13 16.92 1.63
C ARG A 236 -29.98 16.03 2.86
N LEU A 237 -29.10 15.04 2.82
CA LEU A 237 -28.87 14.15 3.96
C LEU A 237 -28.26 14.92 5.13
N VAL A 238 -27.25 15.75 4.90
CA VAL A 238 -26.63 16.57 5.94
C VAL A 238 -27.64 17.55 6.55
N SER A 239 -28.48 18.20 5.73
CA SER A 239 -29.47 19.16 6.25
C SER A 239 -30.63 18.53 7.02
N SER A 240 -30.93 17.23 6.83
CA SER A 240 -32.07 16.54 7.42
C SER A 240 -31.68 15.52 8.49
N PHE A 241 -30.44 15.06 8.50
CA PHE A 241 -29.93 13.98 9.33
C PHE A 241 -28.45 14.24 9.69
N ASP A 242 -28.15 15.45 10.19
CA ASP A 242 -26.78 15.90 10.48
C ASP A 242 -26.04 14.96 11.45
N ASP A 243 -26.71 14.53 12.51
CA ASP A 243 -26.15 13.61 13.50
C ASP A 243 -25.68 12.28 12.87
N ILE A 244 -26.51 11.70 11.96
CA ILE A 244 -26.21 10.42 11.31
C ILE A 244 -25.14 10.60 10.21
N MET A 245 -25.07 11.80 9.62
CA MET A 245 -24.12 12.14 8.56
C MET A 245 -22.75 12.57 9.09
N ASP A 246 -22.60 12.73 10.40
CA ASP A 246 -21.29 12.95 11.00
C ASP A 246 -20.39 11.70 10.86
N TYR A 247 -19.12 11.91 10.54
CA TYR A 247 -18.18 10.82 10.40
C TYR A 247 -17.99 10.01 11.67
N SER A 248 -18.10 10.67 12.84
CA SER A 248 -17.95 10.02 14.14
C SER A 248 -19.11 9.08 14.46
N PHE A 249 -20.32 9.36 13.96
CA PHE A 249 -21.48 8.50 14.17
C PHE A 249 -21.20 7.06 13.65
N THR A 250 -20.84 6.94 12.38
CA THR A 250 -20.55 5.64 11.77
C THR A 250 -19.34 4.96 12.43
N ALA A 251 -18.29 5.71 12.72
CA ALA A 251 -17.09 5.19 13.38
C ALA A 251 -17.39 4.66 14.79
N ASN A 252 -18.16 5.39 15.59
CA ASN A 252 -18.57 4.97 16.93
C ASN A 252 -19.47 3.73 16.87
N PHE A 253 -20.43 3.72 15.93
CA PHE A 253 -21.32 2.57 15.75
C PHE A 253 -20.57 1.30 15.37
N GLU A 254 -19.59 1.39 14.45
CA GLU A 254 -18.71 0.27 14.10
C GLU A 254 -17.88 -0.21 15.31
N ASN A 255 -17.36 0.72 16.12
CA ASN A 255 -16.61 0.38 17.35
C ASN A 255 -17.50 -0.29 18.41
N GLU A 256 -18.75 0.17 18.56
CA GLU A 256 -19.71 -0.47 19.48
C GLU A 256 -20.03 -1.90 19.03
N LEU A 257 -20.22 -2.13 17.73
CA LEU A 257 -20.40 -3.47 17.17
C LEU A 257 -19.19 -4.38 17.44
N ASP A 258 -17.97 -3.88 17.29
CA ASP A 258 -16.76 -4.64 17.61
C ASP A 258 -16.70 -4.99 19.12
N ARG A 259 -17.05 -4.05 20.01
CA ARG A 259 -17.11 -4.29 21.46
C ARG A 259 -18.17 -5.32 21.84
N ILE A 260 -19.31 -5.31 21.15
CA ILE A 260 -20.35 -6.36 21.32
C ILE A 260 -19.79 -7.73 20.86
N ALA A 261 -19.13 -7.77 19.71
CA ALA A 261 -18.54 -9.00 19.17
C ALA A 261 -17.46 -9.58 20.10
N ASN A 262 -16.69 -8.71 20.78
CA ASN A 262 -15.69 -9.10 21.79
C ASN A 262 -16.28 -9.42 23.17
N GLY A 263 -17.58 -9.26 23.39
CA GLY A 263 -18.25 -9.50 24.67
C GLY A 263 -18.01 -8.39 25.72
N GLU A 264 -17.52 -7.25 25.30
CA GLU A 264 -17.24 -6.08 26.17
C GLU A 264 -18.48 -5.20 26.39
N LEU A 265 -19.48 -5.32 25.53
CA LEU A 265 -20.72 -4.55 25.57
C LEU A 265 -21.90 -5.49 25.29
N ASN A 266 -22.98 -5.31 26.04
CA ASN A 266 -24.25 -5.97 25.72
C ASN A 266 -24.99 -5.17 24.64
N TRP A 267 -25.62 -5.88 23.72
CA TRP A 267 -26.44 -5.29 22.65
C TRP A 267 -27.84 -4.90 23.10
#